data_2a7e72d780fe62a230a795788af37adb
#
_entry.id   2a7e72d780fe62a230a795788af37adb
#
_cell.length_a   1.000
_cell.length_b   1.000
_cell.length_c   1.000
_cell.angle_alpha   90.00
_cell.angle_beta   90.00
_cell.angle_gamma   90.00
#
_symmetry.space_group_name_H-M   'P 1'
#
loop_
_entity.id
_entity.type
_entity.pdbx_description
1 polymer ?
#
loop_
_entity_poly.entity_id
_entity_poly.type
_entity_poly.pdbx_seq_one_letter_code
_entity_poly.pdbx_strand_id
1 'polypeptide(L)'
;MQPLEPKSLRNIAIIAHVDHGKTTLVDAILKQCGVYQAHEQAIERAMDSNDLERERGITILAKSTSVQYKDTRINIIDTPGHADFGGEVERTLLMADGALLLVDAAEGPLPQTRFVLKHALGKGMPVIVVVNKIDRKDARPSEVLNETFDLFCDLEATDAQSDFAVLYCIATRGEAHLELGDDSTDLTPLLDAIVERVPPPSGSISEPLQMIVTNIGYDEYVGRLAIGKIMNGQLAPLQPIMRLAEGGQKQEKVGSIYAFEGLSRVKREVAGAGDVVAVSGMPEVQIGDTLADLQNPKALTRISVEPPTIKVRFYVNSSPFAGKAGKFLTSRHLRERFEREGRGNLAMRFEDTDKPDVFEVYGRGEMMISILAETMRREGYEFGLGSPEVVVRTVDGVKSEPSERVVIDVPEEFVGTVTQSLGERRGRMDKMHNLGFGRARIEFVVPSRALIGYRSQFLTQTRGMGLLNSLHEGYVPYGGPMLRRKSGALVSDRTGTCTQYALFHLEPRGRMFVSPTNEVYEGMVVGEHNRPSDLDINPCKEKKLSNVREKNKDENMLLANPTVHTIETALEFIDQDEIIEITPDAVRIRKKVLNCGQRPKRTEESSS
;
A
#
# COMPACT_ATOMS: atom_id res chain seq x y z
N MET A 1 0.99 -20.15 33.91
CA MET A 1 0.14 -20.91 32.95
C MET A 1 1.06 -21.78 32.14
N GLN A 2 0.66 -23.00 31.79
CA GLN A 2 1.40 -23.82 30.83
C GLN A 2 1.22 -23.25 29.40
N PRO A 3 2.19 -23.43 28.50
CA PRO A 3 2.00 -23.04 27.10
C PRO A 3 0.85 -23.83 26.50
N LEU A 4 0.13 -23.23 25.55
CA LEU A 4 -0.91 -23.94 24.81
C LEU A 4 -0.30 -25.08 24.00
N GLU A 5 -0.93 -26.22 23.97
CA GLU A 5 -0.50 -27.30 23.07
C GLU A 5 -0.74 -26.87 21.62
N PRO A 6 0.20 -27.14 20.69
CA PRO A 6 0.03 -26.79 19.26
C PRO A 6 -1.29 -27.30 18.66
N LYS A 7 -1.82 -28.42 19.14
CA LYS A 7 -3.10 -28.99 18.68
C LYS A 7 -4.31 -28.06 18.88
N SER A 8 -4.29 -27.21 19.87
CA SER A 8 -5.36 -26.24 20.19
C SER A 8 -5.14 -24.87 19.54
N LEU A 9 -4.22 -24.76 18.60
CA LEU A 9 -3.91 -23.53 17.87
C LEU A 9 -4.24 -23.66 16.39
N ARG A 10 -4.70 -22.55 15.77
CA ARG A 10 -4.83 -22.38 14.31
C ARG A 10 -4.31 -20.99 13.95
N ASN A 11 -3.37 -20.93 13.03
CA ASN A 11 -2.82 -19.67 12.52
C ASN A 11 -3.30 -19.48 11.08
N ILE A 12 -4.15 -18.48 10.84
CA ILE A 12 -4.73 -18.23 9.53
C ILE A 12 -4.31 -16.86 9.01
N ALA A 13 -3.96 -16.78 7.73
CA ALA A 13 -3.81 -15.52 7.02
C ALA A 13 -5.08 -15.23 6.22
N ILE A 14 -5.57 -13.99 6.27
CA ILE A 14 -6.71 -13.58 5.44
C ILE A 14 -6.19 -12.87 4.19
N ILE A 15 -6.44 -13.49 3.04
CA ILE A 15 -6.09 -13.02 1.71
C ILE A 15 -7.33 -12.43 1.06
N ALA A 16 -7.28 -11.17 0.68
CA ALA A 16 -8.37 -10.53 -0.03
C ALA A 16 -7.86 -9.38 -0.89
N HIS A 17 -8.59 -9.08 -1.96
CA HIS A 17 -8.43 -7.81 -2.66
C HIS A 17 -8.97 -6.66 -1.81
N VAL A 18 -8.56 -5.43 -2.11
CA VAL A 18 -9.15 -4.22 -1.53
C VAL A 18 -10.66 -4.24 -1.80
N ASP A 19 -11.45 -3.83 -0.82
CA ASP A 19 -12.92 -3.80 -0.86
C ASP A 19 -13.65 -5.15 -0.96
N HIS A 20 -13.00 -6.30 -0.98
CA HIS A 20 -13.67 -7.61 -0.94
C HIS A 20 -14.31 -7.93 0.43
N GLY A 21 -14.12 -7.07 1.44
CA GLY A 21 -14.77 -7.18 2.75
C GLY A 21 -13.94 -7.86 3.83
N LYS A 22 -12.61 -7.88 3.69
CA LYS A 22 -11.67 -8.48 4.66
C LYS A 22 -11.86 -7.91 6.07
N THR A 23 -11.76 -6.60 6.25
CA THR A 23 -11.90 -5.95 7.56
C THR A 23 -13.29 -6.20 8.15
N THR A 24 -14.34 -6.16 7.34
CA THR A 24 -15.72 -6.45 7.76
C THR A 24 -15.88 -7.88 8.27
N LEU A 25 -15.26 -8.87 7.59
CA LEU A 25 -15.30 -10.27 8.02
C LEU A 25 -14.54 -10.46 9.35
N VAL A 26 -13.37 -9.86 9.50
CA VAL A 26 -12.59 -9.91 10.75
C VAL A 26 -13.39 -9.29 11.90
N ASP A 27 -13.99 -8.12 11.71
CA ASP A 27 -14.83 -7.47 12.72
C ASP A 27 -16.03 -8.36 13.12
N ALA A 28 -16.66 -9.02 12.15
CA ALA A 28 -17.76 -9.96 12.42
C ALA A 28 -17.30 -11.19 13.24
N ILE A 29 -16.11 -11.75 12.93
CA ILE A 29 -15.50 -12.84 13.72
C ILE A 29 -15.20 -12.39 15.14
N LEU A 30 -14.58 -11.21 15.32
CA LEU A 30 -14.27 -10.65 16.65
C LEU A 30 -15.54 -10.41 17.47
N LYS A 31 -16.61 -9.96 16.83
CA LYS A 31 -17.91 -9.73 17.47
C LYS A 31 -18.56 -11.05 17.89
N GLN A 32 -18.58 -12.05 17.04
CA GLN A 32 -19.18 -13.34 17.35
C GLN A 32 -18.42 -14.08 18.46
N CYS A 33 -17.09 -13.99 18.47
CA CYS A 33 -16.25 -14.60 19.50
C CYS A 33 -16.19 -13.79 20.81
N GLY A 34 -16.99 -12.72 20.96
CA GLY A 34 -17.15 -11.98 22.21
C GLY A 34 -15.93 -11.15 22.63
N VAL A 35 -15.12 -10.69 21.68
CA VAL A 35 -13.93 -9.86 21.96
C VAL A 35 -14.33 -8.47 22.45
N TYR A 36 -15.49 -7.95 22.02
CA TYR A 36 -16.01 -6.67 22.48
C TYR A 36 -16.79 -6.82 23.78
N GLN A 37 -16.52 -5.97 24.78
CA GLN A 37 -17.32 -5.93 26.01
C GLN A 37 -18.71 -5.37 25.71
N ALA A 38 -19.73 -5.80 26.46
CA ALA A 38 -21.15 -5.47 26.23
C ALA A 38 -21.49 -3.96 26.25
N HIS A 39 -20.55 -3.10 26.67
CA HIS A 39 -20.70 -1.65 26.75
C HIS A 39 -19.79 -0.88 25.76
N GLU A 40 -18.92 -1.55 25.02
CA GLU A 40 -18.12 -0.92 23.97
C GLU A 40 -18.94 -0.90 22.68
N GLN A 41 -19.20 0.29 22.14
CA GLN A 41 -19.69 0.41 20.78
C GLN A 41 -18.64 -0.23 19.87
N ALA A 42 -19.04 -1.26 19.11
CA ALA A 42 -18.15 -1.88 18.15
C ALA A 42 -17.60 -0.79 17.21
N ILE A 43 -16.30 -0.52 17.34
CA ILE A 43 -15.61 0.44 16.46
C ILE A 43 -15.56 -0.24 15.10
N GLU A 44 -16.27 0.31 14.12
CA GLU A 44 -16.13 -0.15 12.73
C GLU A 44 -14.65 -0.08 12.30
N ARG A 45 -14.16 -1.14 11.67
CA ARG A 45 -12.76 -1.31 11.28
C ARG A 45 -11.79 -1.30 12.46
N ALA A 46 -12.10 -2.09 13.48
CA ALA A 46 -11.31 -2.14 14.72
C ALA A 46 -9.83 -2.54 14.49
N MET A 47 -9.54 -3.32 13.46
CA MET A 47 -8.18 -3.68 13.07
C MET A 47 -7.44 -2.52 12.37
N ASP A 48 -8.12 -1.57 11.75
CA ASP A 48 -7.51 -0.42 11.07
C ASP A 48 -7.17 0.67 12.12
N SER A 49 -6.09 0.50 12.87
CA SER A 49 -5.69 1.41 13.95
C SER A 49 -5.03 2.69 13.47
N ASN A 50 -4.59 2.75 12.22
CA ASN A 50 -3.96 3.92 11.62
C ASN A 50 -5.03 4.78 10.92
N ASP A 51 -5.02 6.09 11.18
CA ASP A 51 -5.97 7.02 10.54
C ASP A 51 -5.90 6.96 9.01
N LEU A 52 -4.70 6.74 8.43
CA LEU A 52 -4.52 6.57 6.98
C LEU A 52 -5.18 5.29 6.44
N GLU A 53 -5.17 4.19 7.20
CA GLU A 53 -5.87 2.96 6.83
C GLU A 53 -7.38 3.18 6.80
N ARG A 54 -7.92 3.87 7.81
CA ARG A 54 -9.36 4.19 7.88
C ARG A 54 -9.80 5.14 6.77
N GLU A 55 -9.03 6.19 6.49
CA GLU A 55 -9.33 7.16 5.45
C GLU A 55 -9.28 6.55 4.06
N ARG A 56 -8.34 5.64 3.81
CA ARG A 56 -8.12 5.02 2.49
C ARG A 56 -8.88 3.71 2.30
N GLY A 57 -9.38 3.12 3.39
CA GLY A 57 -10.05 1.83 3.36
C GLY A 57 -9.14 0.64 3.05
N ILE A 58 -7.82 0.77 3.22
CA ILE A 58 -6.84 -0.29 2.91
C ILE A 58 -6.02 -0.64 4.14
N THR A 59 -5.67 -1.92 4.30
CA THR A 59 -4.69 -2.37 5.29
C THR A 59 -3.28 -2.05 4.77
N ILE A 60 -2.52 -1.27 5.54
CA ILE A 60 -1.14 -0.88 5.22
C ILE A 60 -0.16 -1.81 5.93
N LEU A 61 -0.38 -2.04 7.23
CA LEU A 61 0.48 -2.87 8.07
C LEU A 61 -0.22 -4.17 8.44
N ALA A 62 0.52 -5.27 8.34
CA ALA A 62 0.05 -6.56 8.83
C ALA A 62 -0.18 -6.52 10.35
N LYS A 63 -1.33 -7.00 10.78
CA LYS A 63 -1.72 -7.08 12.19
C LYS A 63 -2.10 -8.49 12.57
N SER A 64 -1.88 -8.81 13.83
CA SER A 64 -2.27 -10.09 14.39
C SER A 64 -3.28 -9.88 15.50
N THR A 65 -4.32 -10.69 15.48
CA THR A 65 -5.31 -10.78 16.57
C THR A 65 -5.59 -12.26 16.86
N SER A 66 -6.25 -12.56 17.95
CA SER A 66 -6.70 -13.92 18.19
C SER A 66 -8.08 -13.95 18.82
N VAL A 67 -8.80 -15.01 18.52
CA VAL A 67 -10.11 -15.31 19.10
C VAL A 67 -10.11 -16.71 19.70
N GLN A 68 -10.92 -16.90 20.74
CA GLN A 68 -11.18 -18.22 21.30
C GLN A 68 -12.47 -18.77 20.70
N TYR A 69 -12.37 -19.91 20.02
CA TYR A 69 -13.53 -20.62 19.49
C TYR A 69 -13.53 -22.07 19.99
N LYS A 70 -14.54 -22.43 20.76
CA LYS A 70 -14.58 -23.73 21.48
C LYS A 70 -13.25 -23.93 22.25
N ASP A 71 -12.58 -25.06 22.07
CA ASP A 71 -11.30 -25.38 22.71
C ASP A 71 -10.08 -24.95 21.88
N THR A 72 -10.30 -24.23 20.76
CA THR A 72 -9.25 -23.83 19.83
C THR A 72 -9.07 -22.32 19.85
N ARG A 73 -7.82 -21.88 19.95
CA ARG A 73 -7.43 -20.49 19.73
C ARG A 73 -7.09 -20.30 18.25
N ILE A 74 -7.78 -19.38 17.61
CA ILE A 74 -7.54 -19.01 16.21
C ILE A 74 -6.78 -17.67 16.19
N ASN A 75 -5.54 -17.69 15.75
CA ASN A 75 -4.77 -16.49 15.47
C ASN A 75 -5.08 -16.05 14.04
N ILE A 76 -5.57 -14.84 13.90
CA ILE A 76 -5.92 -14.23 12.62
C ILE A 76 -4.83 -13.22 12.29
N ILE A 77 -4.21 -13.40 11.14
CA ILE A 77 -3.13 -12.57 10.64
C ILE A 77 -3.67 -11.81 9.45
N ASP A 78 -3.90 -10.52 9.65
CA ASP A 78 -4.43 -9.63 8.62
C ASP A 78 -3.31 -9.26 7.64
N THR A 79 -3.48 -9.54 6.35
CA THR A 79 -2.49 -9.27 5.31
C THR A 79 -2.86 -8.01 4.53
N PRO A 80 -1.89 -7.13 4.21
CA PRO A 80 -2.13 -6.06 3.25
C PRO A 80 -2.63 -6.61 1.92
N GLY A 81 -3.64 -5.95 1.33
CA GLY A 81 -4.19 -6.37 0.03
C GLY A 81 -3.47 -5.77 -1.18
N HIS A 82 -2.68 -4.71 -1.02
CA HIS A 82 -2.06 -3.99 -2.13
C HIS A 82 -0.67 -4.54 -2.49
N ALA A 83 -0.38 -4.63 -3.79
CA ALA A 83 0.88 -5.20 -4.31
C ALA A 83 2.15 -4.46 -3.82
N ASP A 84 2.07 -3.15 -3.56
CA ASP A 84 3.18 -2.35 -3.04
C ASP A 84 3.68 -2.85 -1.67
N PHE A 85 2.83 -3.56 -0.92
CA PHE A 85 3.13 -4.17 0.38
C PHE A 85 3.47 -5.66 0.30
N GLY A 86 3.84 -6.17 -0.87
CA GLY A 86 4.13 -7.59 -1.09
C GLY A 86 5.16 -8.17 -0.11
N GLY A 87 6.19 -7.42 0.27
CA GLY A 87 7.13 -7.84 1.31
C GLY A 87 6.51 -8.07 2.68
N GLU A 88 5.42 -7.36 3.00
CA GLU A 88 4.64 -7.59 4.23
C GLU A 88 3.80 -8.86 4.13
N VAL A 89 3.22 -9.11 2.95
CA VAL A 89 2.46 -10.32 2.67
C VAL A 89 3.34 -11.57 2.84
N GLU A 90 4.53 -11.58 2.24
CA GLU A 90 5.47 -12.71 2.35
C GLU A 90 5.84 -13.02 3.80
N ARG A 91 6.11 -11.99 4.60
CA ARG A 91 6.43 -12.10 6.03
C ARG A 91 5.26 -12.60 6.86
N THR A 92 4.08 -12.09 6.56
CA THR A 92 2.84 -12.42 7.27
C THR A 92 2.46 -13.90 7.06
N LEU A 93 2.62 -14.40 5.82
CA LEU A 93 2.40 -15.80 5.49
C LEU A 93 3.37 -16.77 6.17
N LEU A 94 4.51 -16.32 6.72
CA LEU A 94 5.39 -17.17 7.53
C LEU A 94 4.81 -17.48 8.91
N MET A 95 3.88 -16.67 9.39
CA MET A 95 3.22 -16.90 10.68
C MET A 95 1.99 -17.80 10.57
N ALA A 96 1.43 -17.95 9.36
CA ALA A 96 0.20 -18.72 9.12
C ALA A 96 0.49 -20.22 8.83
N ASP A 97 -0.49 -21.04 9.12
CA ASP A 97 -0.52 -22.50 8.80
C ASP A 97 -1.60 -22.82 7.76
N GLY A 98 -2.49 -21.86 7.44
CA GLY A 98 -3.48 -21.91 6.38
C GLY A 98 -3.94 -20.52 5.99
N ALA A 99 -4.71 -20.42 4.92
CA ALA A 99 -5.19 -19.16 4.38
C ALA A 99 -6.72 -19.16 4.14
N LEU A 100 -7.36 -18.03 4.42
CA LEU A 100 -8.71 -17.71 3.95
C LEU A 100 -8.60 -16.82 2.72
N LEU A 101 -9.07 -17.29 1.59
CA LEU A 101 -9.15 -16.53 0.35
C LEU A 101 -10.54 -15.93 0.21
N LEU A 102 -10.65 -14.62 0.43
CA LEU A 102 -11.92 -13.89 0.34
C LEU A 102 -12.08 -13.29 -1.06
N VAL A 103 -13.16 -13.66 -1.74
CA VAL A 103 -13.46 -13.21 -3.11
C VAL A 103 -14.84 -12.57 -3.13
N ASP A 104 -14.99 -11.41 -3.78
CA ASP A 104 -16.29 -10.77 -3.98
C ASP A 104 -17.13 -11.56 -5.01
N ALA A 105 -18.40 -11.83 -4.68
CA ALA A 105 -19.30 -12.63 -5.50
C ALA A 105 -19.65 -11.98 -6.86
N ALA A 106 -19.41 -10.68 -7.05
CA ALA A 106 -19.65 -9.98 -8.31
C ALA A 106 -18.37 -9.77 -9.12
N GLU A 107 -17.24 -9.43 -8.45
CA GLU A 107 -16.00 -9.04 -9.11
C GLU A 107 -15.10 -10.24 -9.45
N GLY A 108 -15.17 -11.30 -8.64
CA GLY A 108 -14.31 -12.48 -8.81
C GLY A 108 -12.87 -12.25 -8.34
N PRO A 109 -11.95 -13.20 -8.65
CA PRO A 109 -10.56 -13.09 -8.25
C PRO A 109 -9.85 -12.01 -9.07
N LEU A 110 -9.16 -11.08 -8.37
CA LEU A 110 -8.44 -9.95 -8.96
C LEU A 110 -6.92 -10.16 -8.87
N PRO A 111 -6.08 -9.40 -9.61
CA PRO A 111 -4.63 -9.64 -9.71
C PRO A 111 -3.89 -9.67 -8.38
N GLN A 112 -4.26 -8.83 -7.40
CA GLN A 112 -3.62 -8.82 -6.08
C GLN A 112 -3.88 -10.12 -5.33
N THR A 113 -5.07 -10.70 -5.47
CA THR A 113 -5.43 -12.03 -4.97
C THR A 113 -4.50 -13.09 -5.54
N ARG A 114 -4.21 -13.04 -6.86
CA ARG A 114 -3.29 -13.95 -7.55
C ARG A 114 -1.89 -13.95 -6.93
N PHE A 115 -1.35 -12.77 -6.61
CA PHE A 115 -0.03 -12.62 -6.02
C PHE A 115 0.05 -13.31 -4.65
N VAL A 116 -0.86 -12.99 -3.74
CA VAL A 116 -0.84 -13.53 -2.38
C VAL A 116 -1.13 -15.03 -2.37
N LEU A 117 -2.09 -15.47 -3.21
CA LEU A 117 -2.42 -16.89 -3.38
C LEU A 117 -1.23 -17.69 -3.90
N LYS A 118 -0.47 -17.17 -4.89
CA LYS A 118 0.75 -17.82 -5.40
C LYS A 118 1.76 -18.10 -4.27
N HIS A 119 1.97 -17.13 -3.38
CA HIS A 119 2.88 -17.31 -2.23
C HIS A 119 2.33 -18.32 -1.21
N ALA A 120 1.03 -18.34 -0.96
CA ALA A 120 0.40 -19.31 -0.06
C ALA A 120 0.50 -20.74 -0.62
N LEU A 121 0.18 -20.94 -1.90
CA LEU A 121 0.29 -22.23 -2.60
C LEU A 121 1.75 -22.72 -2.66
N GLY A 122 2.71 -21.84 -2.96
CA GLY A 122 4.14 -22.16 -2.98
C GLY A 122 4.70 -22.61 -1.64
N LYS A 123 4.03 -22.26 -0.53
CA LYS A 123 4.34 -22.74 0.84
C LYS A 123 3.59 -24.03 1.21
N GLY A 124 2.77 -24.57 0.32
CA GLY A 124 1.95 -25.76 0.60
C GLY A 124 0.80 -25.52 1.58
N MET A 125 0.36 -24.27 1.77
CA MET A 125 -0.72 -23.96 2.71
C MET A 125 -2.06 -24.44 2.18
N PRO A 126 -2.91 -25.05 3.02
CA PRO A 126 -4.32 -25.25 2.68
C PRO A 126 -5.03 -23.90 2.60
N VAL A 127 -5.93 -23.78 1.62
CA VAL A 127 -6.70 -22.55 1.37
C VAL A 127 -8.18 -22.87 1.52
N ILE A 128 -8.90 -22.01 2.24
CA ILE A 128 -10.36 -22.01 2.32
C ILE A 128 -10.85 -20.84 1.48
N VAL A 129 -11.69 -21.08 0.49
CA VAL A 129 -12.27 -20.04 -0.37
C VAL A 129 -13.57 -19.55 0.25
N VAL A 130 -13.68 -18.24 0.41
CA VAL A 130 -14.88 -17.58 0.95
C VAL A 130 -15.41 -16.62 -0.09
N VAL A 131 -16.53 -16.96 -0.72
CA VAL A 131 -17.25 -16.12 -1.67
C VAL A 131 -18.13 -15.16 -0.88
N ASN A 132 -17.75 -13.90 -0.79
CA ASN A 132 -18.40 -12.88 0.03
C ASN A 132 -19.33 -11.96 -0.78
N LYS A 133 -20.26 -11.29 -0.08
CA LYS A 133 -21.23 -10.35 -0.64
C LYS A 133 -22.22 -11.04 -1.60
N ILE A 134 -22.63 -12.24 -1.28
CA ILE A 134 -23.61 -13.00 -2.08
C ILE A 134 -24.99 -12.34 -2.13
N ASP A 135 -25.25 -11.37 -1.26
CA ASP A 135 -26.47 -10.55 -1.20
C ASP A 135 -26.50 -9.40 -2.23
N ARG A 136 -25.44 -9.16 -2.98
CA ARG A 136 -25.41 -8.17 -4.06
C ARG A 136 -26.35 -8.59 -5.19
N LYS A 137 -26.99 -7.62 -5.84
CA LYS A 137 -27.89 -7.85 -6.98
C LYS A 137 -27.17 -8.38 -8.23
N ASP A 138 -25.90 -8.05 -8.36
CA ASP A 138 -24.99 -8.44 -9.44
C ASP A 138 -24.10 -9.64 -9.06
N ALA A 139 -24.40 -10.30 -7.93
CA ALA A 139 -23.64 -11.47 -7.50
C ALA A 139 -23.81 -12.65 -8.46
N ARG A 140 -22.69 -13.32 -8.79
CA ARG A 140 -22.59 -14.50 -9.65
C ARG A 140 -21.70 -15.58 -9.01
N PRO A 141 -22.07 -16.07 -7.82
CA PRO A 141 -21.19 -16.89 -6.99
C PRO A 141 -20.67 -18.17 -7.66
N SER A 142 -21.48 -18.83 -8.49
CA SER A 142 -21.07 -20.05 -9.21
C SER A 142 -20.01 -19.75 -10.28
N GLU A 143 -20.12 -18.63 -10.99
CA GLU A 143 -19.13 -18.22 -11.99
C GLU A 143 -17.83 -17.80 -11.31
N VAL A 144 -17.92 -17.04 -10.22
CA VAL A 144 -16.77 -16.61 -9.42
C VAL A 144 -16.02 -17.81 -8.82
N LEU A 145 -16.74 -18.86 -8.42
CA LEU A 145 -16.11 -20.10 -7.96
C LEU A 145 -15.31 -20.77 -9.08
N ASN A 146 -15.86 -20.83 -10.29
CA ASN A 146 -15.15 -21.39 -11.46
C ASN A 146 -13.92 -20.54 -11.82
N GLU A 147 -14.05 -19.20 -11.85
CA GLU A 147 -12.91 -18.28 -12.06
C GLU A 147 -11.82 -18.46 -10.99
N THR A 148 -12.22 -18.73 -9.75
CA THR A 148 -11.29 -19.01 -8.66
C THR A 148 -10.59 -20.35 -8.86
N PHE A 149 -11.30 -21.38 -9.28
CA PHE A 149 -10.71 -22.68 -9.62
C PHE A 149 -9.72 -22.56 -10.79
N ASP A 150 -10.08 -21.83 -11.84
CA ASP A 150 -9.19 -21.55 -12.98
C ASP A 150 -7.92 -20.82 -12.51
N LEU A 151 -8.05 -19.90 -11.55
CA LEU A 151 -6.90 -19.21 -10.95
C LEU A 151 -5.97 -20.19 -10.21
N PHE A 152 -6.49 -21.18 -9.49
CA PHE A 152 -5.66 -22.23 -8.86
C PHE A 152 -4.93 -23.07 -9.91
N CYS A 153 -5.60 -23.46 -10.99
CA CYS A 153 -4.99 -24.17 -12.11
C CYS A 153 -3.89 -23.33 -12.78
N ASP A 154 -4.14 -22.06 -13.04
CA ASP A 154 -3.17 -21.10 -13.60
C ASP A 154 -1.91 -20.91 -12.71
N LEU A 155 -2.06 -21.12 -11.41
CA LEU A 155 -0.98 -21.03 -10.43
C LEU A 155 -0.30 -22.37 -10.17
N GLU A 156 -0.60 -23.38 -11.00
CA GLU A 156 -0.02 -24.73 -10.89
C GLU A 156 -0.25 -25.37 -9.51
N ALA A 157 -1.45 -25.13 -8.93
CA ALA A 157 -1.82 -25.77 -7.67
C ALA A 157 -1.87 -27.29 -7.83
N THR A 158 -1.46 -28.01 -6.80
CA THR A 158 -1.55 -29.47 -6.76
C THR A 158 -3.02 -29.91 -6.62
N ASP A 159 -3.32 -31.16 -6.98
CA ASP A 159 -4.69 -31.71 -6.82
C ASP A 159 -5.22 -31.54 -5.40
N ALA A 160 -4.37 -31.77 -4.39
CA ALA A 160 -4.72 -31.57 -2.99
C ALA A 160 -5.01 -30.11 -2.60
N GLN A 161 -4.39 -29.16 -3.28
CA GLN A 161 -4.64 -27.72 -3.07
C GLN A 161 -5.87 -27.24 -3.85
N SER A 162 -6.21 -27.90 -4.96
CA SER A 162 -7.38 -27.59 -5.77
C SER A 162 -8.66 -28.18 -5.16
N ASP A 163 -8.56 -29.13 -4.21
CA ASP A 163 -9.67 -29.63 -3.38
C ASP A 163 -9.89 -28.73 -2.15
N PHE A 164 -10.10 -27.45 -2.39
CA PHE A 164 -10.32 -26.46 -1.33
C PHE A 164 -11.77 -26.47 -0.83
N ALA A 165 -11.95 -26.14 0.45
CA ALA A 165 -13.27 -25.89 1.02
C ALA A 165 -13.83 -24.56 0.52
N VAL A 166 -15.14 -24.53 0.23
CA VAL A 166 -15.86 -23.34 -0.23
C VAL A 166 -16.91 -22.95 0.79
N LEU A 167 -16.98 -21.66 1.11
CA LEU A 167 -18.06 -21.08 1.91
C LEU A 167 -18.59 -19.82 1.23
N TYR A 168 -19.84 -19.53 1.49
CA TYR A 168 -20.54 -18.34 1.00
C TYR A 168 -20.84 -17.43 2.18
N CYS A 169 -20.51 -16.14 2.09
CA CYS A 169 -20.62 -15.20 3.22
C CYS A 169 -21.37 -13.92 2.88
N ILE A 170 -22.01 -13.38 3.92
CA ILE A 170 -22.47 -11.98 3.99
C ILE A 170 -21.79 -11.36 5.20
N ALA A 171 -20.55 -10.91 5.04
CA ALA A 171 -19.72 -10.42 6.13
C ALA A 171 -20.36 -9.26 6.91
N THR A 172 -21.15 -8.39 6.25
CA THR A 172 -21.89 -7.29 6.88
C THR A 172 -22.96 -7.75 7.86
N ARG A 173 -23.52 -8.95 7.65
CA ARG A 173 -24.51 -9.56 8.56
C ARG A 173 -23.87 -10.52 9.54
N GLY A 174 -22.63 -10.94 9.29
CA GLY A 174 -21.96 -11.99 10.08
C GLY A 174 -22.52 -13.37 9.80
N GLU A 175 -22.89 -13.67 8.55
CA GLU A 175 -23.48 -14.92 8.11
C GLU A 175 -22.50 -15.70 7.22
N ALA A 176 -22.39 -17.02 7.42
CA ALA A 176 -21.61 -17.92 6.58
C ALA A 176 -22.40 -19.20 6.30
N HIS A 177 -22.38 -19.67 5.06
CA HIS A 177 -23.16 -20.80 4.54
C HIS A 177 -22.24 -21.80 3.86
N LEU A 178 -22.49 -23.10 4.00
CA LEU A 178 -21.80 -24.16 3.26
C LEU A 178 -22.32 -24.27 1.83
N GLU A 179 -23.61 -24.08 1.64
CA GLU A 179 -24.27 -24.09 0.34
C GLU A 179 -25.09 -22.81 0.15
N LEU A 180 -25.33 -22.43 -1.11
CA LEU A 180 -26.23 -21.32 -1.43
C LEU A 180 -27.67 -21.68 -1.07
N GLY A 181 -28.25 -20.92 -0.14
CA GLY A 181 -29.62 -21.14 0.34
C GLY A 181 -29.73 -21.80 1.71
N ASP A 182 -28.63 -22.11 2.37
CA ASP A 182 -28.62 -22.54 3.77
C ASP A 182 -29.16 -21.46 4.71
N ASP A 183 -29.91 -21.86 5.75
CA ASP A 183 -30.49 -20.98 6.76
C ASP A 183 -29.51 -20.68 7.91
N SER A 184 -28.21 -20.48 7.62
CA SER A 184 -27.22 -20.09 8.62
C SER A 184 -27.36 -18.61 8.96
N THR A 185 -27.27 -18.27 10.25
CA THR A 185 -27.47 -16.91 10.76
C THR A 185 -26.21 -16.36 11.46
N ASP A 186 -25.09 -17.11 11.42
CA ASP A 186 -23.85 -16.75 12.07
C ASP A 186 -22.62 -17.26 11.29
N LEU A 187 -21.40 -17.02 11.83
CA LEU A 187 -20.15 -17.47 11.23
C LEU A 187 -19.68 -18.86 11.71
N THR A 188 -20.51 -19.62 12.42
CA THR A 188 -20.16 -20.96 12.91
C THR A 188 -19.65 -21.88 11.80
N PRO A 189 -20.29 -21.96 10.61
CA PRO A 189 -19.76 -22.78 9.51
C PRO A 189 -18.33 -22.41 9.08
N LEU A 190 -18.00 -21.12 9.08
CA LEU A 190 -16.66 -20.63 8.74
C LEU A 190 -15.64 -21.01 9.82
N LEU A 191 -15.99 -20.81 11.09
CA LEU A 191 -15.10 -21.11 12.22
C LEU A 191 -14.86 -22.62 12.35
N ASP A 192 -15.86 -23.44 12.11
CA ASP A 192 -15.74 -24.90 12.09
C ASP A 192 -14.85 -25.36 10.92
N ALA A 193 -15.03 -24.80 9.71
CA ALA A 193 -14.16 -25.07 8.56
C ALA A 193 -12.69 -24.70 8.82
N ILE A 194 -12.43 -23.58 9.52
CA ILE A 194 -11.06 -23.20 9.91
C ILE A 194 -10.45 -24.26 10.83
N VAL A 195 -11.18 -24.70 11.86
CA VAL A 195 -10.66 -25.68 12.82
C VAL A 195 -10.43 -27.04 12.16
N GLU A 196 -11.26 -27.44 11.20
CA GLU A 196 -11.19 -28.73 10.51
C GLU A 196 -10.10 -28.75 9.43
N ARG A 197 -10.03 -27.72 8.58
CA ARG A 197 -9.21 -27.73 7.36
C ARG A 197 -7.81 -27.14 7.57
N VAL A 198 -7.63 -26.23 8.50
CA VAL A 198 -6.30 -25.68 8.80
C VAL A 198 -5.58 -26.59 9.78
N PRO A 199 -4.37 -27.09 9.45
CA PRO A 199 -3.63 -27.96 10.36
C PRO A 199 -3.14 -27.17 11.58
N PRO A 200 -2.95 -27.85 12.71
CA PRO A 200 -2.23 -27.24 13.84
C PRO A 200 -0.77 -26.94 13.45
N PRO A 201 -0.13 -25.97 14.12
CA PRO A 201 1.31 -25.69 13.92
C PRO A 201 2.18 -26.94 14.08
N SER A 202 3.16 -27.10 13.20
CA SER A 202 4.01 -28.31 13.13
C SER A 202 5.14 -28.36 14.14
N GLY A 203 5.34 -27.33 14.98
CA GLY A 203 6.45 -27.24 15.93
C GLY A 203 6.28 -28.11 17.17
N SER A 204 7.41 -28.38 17.87
CA SER A 204 7.44 -29.11 19.15
C SER A 204 7.93 -28.24 20.29
N ILE A 205 7.22 -28.30 21.41
CA ILE A 205 7.56 -27.58 22.65
C ILE A 205 8.86 -28.13 23.28
N SER A 206 9.18 -29.39 23.04
CA SER A 206 10.37 -30.05 23.62
C SER A 206 11.67 -29.81 22.86
N GLU A 207 11.60 -29.24 21.66
CA GLU A 207 12.78 -28.90 20.87
C GLU A 207 13.43 -27.58 21.31
N PRO A 208 14.70 -27.31 20.92
CA PRO A 208 15.36 -26.04 21.17
C PRO A 208 14.59 -24.87 20.58
N LEU A 209 14.58 -23.73 21.29
CA LEU A 209 13.88 -22.53 20.87
C LEU A 209 14.31 -22.09 19.46
N GLN A 210 13.32 -21.83 18.61
CA GLN A 210 13.46 -21.12 17.34
C GLN A 210 12.24 -20.23 17.12
N MET A 211 12.42 -18.94 17.07
CA MET A 211 11.38 -17.96 16.71
C MET A 211 11.90 -17.07 15.59
N ILE A 212 11.13 -16.93 14.52
CA ILE A 212 11.43 -15.99 13.45
C ILE A 212 10.77 -14.64 13.72
N VAL A 213 11.54 -13.56 13.59
CA VAL A 213 11.02 -12.19 13.71
C VAL A 213 10.49 -11.75 12.35
N THR A 214 9.17 -11.64 12.23
CA THR A 214 8.48 -11.28 10.98
C THR A 214 8.08 -9.83 10.92
N ASN A 215 7.85 -9.20 12.09
CA ASN A 215 7.46 -7.80 12.19
C ASN A 215 8.07 -7.15 13.43
N ILE A 216 8.10 -5.82 13.46
CA ILE A 216 8.57 -5.04 14.59
C ILE A 216 7.48 -4.08 15.02
N GLY A 217 7.14 -4.15 16.31
CA GLY A 217 6.29 -3.18 16.97
C GLY A 217 7.09 -2.21 17.83
N TYR A 218 6.42 -1.21 18.35
CA TYR A 218 6.94 -0.30 19.34
C TYR A 218 5.91 -0.11 20.47
N ASP A 219 6.40 -0.02 21.68
CA ASP A 219 5.60 0.26 22.86
C ASP A 219 6.30 1.36 23.66
N GLU A 220 5.55 2.33 24.18
CA GLU A 220 6.10 3.51 24.85
C GLU A 220 6.89 3.16 26.12
N TYR A 221 6.53 2.06 26.79
CA TYR A 221 7.13 1.66 28.08
C TYR A 221 8.24 0.64 27.94
N VAL A 222 8.06 -0.35 27.06
CA VAL A 222 9.02 -1.46 26.90
C VAL A 222 9.87 -1.33 25.63
N GLY A 223 9.62 -0.32 24.82
CA GLY A 223 10.38 -0.01 23.62
C GLY A 223 10.07 -0.96 22.47
N ARG A 224 11.11 -1.46 21.82
CA ARG A 224 11.01 -2.27 20.61
C ARG A 224 10.50 -3.67 20.92
N LEU A 225 9.55 -4.15 20.10
CA LEU A 225 8.92 -5.46 20.19
C LEU A 225 9.23 -6.29 18.95
N ALA A 226 9.85 -7.45 19.12
CA ALA A 226 9.99 -8.46 18.08
C ALA A 226 8.69 -9.25 17.98
N ILE A 227 8.00 -9.17 16.84
CA ILE A 227 6.76 -9.92 16.58
C ILE A 227 7.07 -11.07 15.65
N GLY A 228 6.59 -12.28 15.97
CA GLY A 228 6.80 -13.44 15.14
C GLY A 228 6.19 -14.71 15.72
N LYS A 229 6.38 -15.82 14.99
CA LYS A 229 5.92 -17.15 15.36
C LYS A 229 7.05 -17.96 15.99
N ILE A 230 6.75 -18.60 17.11
CA ILE A 230 7.64 -19.59 17.70
C ILE A 230 7.49 -20.89 16.87
N MET A 231 8.56 -21.25 16.17
CA MET A 231 8.56 -22.46 15.34
C MET A 231 8.80 -23.71 16.17
N ASN A 232 9.72 -23.64 17.14
CA ASN A 232 10.04 -24.73 18.06
C ASN A 232 10.37 -24.19 19.47
N GLY A 233 10.21 -25.05 20.46
CA GLY A 233 10.60 -24.77 21.84
C GLY A 233 9.62 -23.90 22.59
N GLN A 234 10.13 -23.30 23.66
CA GLN A 234 9.39 -22.43 24.56
C GLN A 234 10.17 -21.16 24.83
N LEU A 235 9.45 -20.08 25.11
CA LEU A 235 9.99 -18.77 25.46
C LEU A 235 9.39 -18.30 26.78
N ALA A 236 10.25 -17.88 27.71
CA ALA A 236 9.84 -17.34 28.99
C ALA A 236 10.48 -15.95 29.27
N PRO A 237 9.86 -15.08 30.06
CA PRO A 237 10.47 -13.84 30.49
C PRO A 237 11.79 -14.09 31.21
N LEU A 238 12.75 -13.18 31.03
CA LEU A 238 14.11 -13.23 31.57
C LEU A 238 14.99 -14.38 31.07
N GLN A 239 14.50 -15.22 30.17
CA GLN A 239 15.27 -16.29 29.53
C GLN A 239 16.43 -15.70 28.70
N PRO A 240 17.67 -16.21 28.86
CA PRO A 240 18.76 -15.89 27.96
C PRO A 240 18.57 -16.62 26.64
N ILE A 241 18.76 -15.90 25.53
CA ILE A 241 18.60 -16.41 24.16
C ILE A 241 19.77 -15.97 23.29
N MET A 242 19.94 -16.61 22.15
CA MET A 242 20.83 -16.19 21.10
C MET A 242 20.05 -15.54 19.98
N ARG A 243 20.30 -14.26 19.70
CA ARG A 243 19.81 -13.59 18.50
C ARG A 243 20.78 -13.82 17.35
N LEU A 244 20.28 -14.43 16.28
CA LEU A 244 21.01 -14.70 15.05
C LEU A 244 20.59 -13.68 13.99
N ALA A 245 21.49 -12.74 13.69
CA ALA A 245 21.30 -11.65 12.74
C ALA A 245 22.23 -11.80 11.52
N GLU A 246 22.05 -10.98 10.48
CA GLU A 246 22.90 -11.01 9.28
C GLU A 246 24.38 -10.72 9.58
N GLY A 247 24.65 -9.84 10.54
CA GLY A 247 26.00 -9.45 10.94
C GLY A 247 26.64 -10.31 12.02
N GLY A 248 26.00 -11.41 12.45
CA GLY A 248 26.52 -12.29 13.49
C GLY A 248 25.48 -12.70 14.53
N GLN A 249 25.99 -13.24 15.65
CA GLN A 249 25.16 -13.69 16.76
C GLN A 249 25.41 -12.86 18.01
N LYS A 250 24.36 -12.60 18.79
CA LYS A 250 24.45 -11.84 20.04
C LYS A 250 23.58 -12.50 21.12
N GLN A 251 24.15 -12.69 22.30
CA GLN A 251 23.38 -13.13 23.44
C GLN A 251 22.52 -11.96 23.93
N GLU A 252 21.23 -12.20 24.07
CA GLU A 252 20.22 -11.25 24.49
C GLU A 252 19.38 -11.86 25.62
N LYS A 253 18.56 -11.06 26.28
CA LYS A 253 17.67 -11.50 27.34
C LYS A 253 16.24 -11.09 27.03
N VAL A 254 15.31 -12.02 27.07
CA VAL A 254 13.88 -11.77 26.90
C VAL A 254 13.39 -10.84 28.01
N GLY A 255 12.71 -9.76 27.65
CA GLY A 255 12.03 -8.89 28.59
C GLY A 255 10.65 -9.45 28.95
N SER A 256 9.62 -8.92 28.35
CA SER A 256 8.24 -9.40 28.50
C SER A 256 7.77 -10.05 27.21
N ILE A 257 6.86 -11.01 27.34
CA ILE A 257 6.18 -11.69 26.25
C ILE A 257 4.72 -11.27 26.25
N TYR A 258 4.19 -10.95 25.08
CA TYR A 258 2.79 -10.58 24.90
C TYR A 258 2.16 -11.47 23.83
N ALA A 259 1.00 -12.03 24.16
CA ALA A 259 0.11 -12.64 23.17
C ALA A 259 -0.89 -11.59 22.68
N PHE A 260 -1.42 -11.82 21.49
CA PHE A 260 -2.52 -11.02 20.94
C PHE A 260 -3.83 -11.65 21.40
N GLU A 261 -4.71 -10.89 22.06
CA GLU A 261 -6.06 -11.31 22.46
C GLU A 261 -7.04 -10.22 22.07
N GLY A 262 -7.88 -10.52 21.08
CA GLY A 262 -8.67 -9.49 20.45
C GLY A 262 -7.79 -8.35 19.93
N LEU A 263 -8.12 -7.11 20.31
CA LEU A 263 -7.38 -5.91 19.90
C LEU A 263 -6.25 -5.53 20.87
N SER A 264 -6.07 -6.26 21.94
CA SER A 264 -5.11 -5.94 22.99
C SER A 264 -3.92 -6.92 23.04
N ARG A 265 -2.84 -6.49 23.68
CA ARG A 265 -1.69 -7.32 24.00
C ARG A 265 -1.73 -7.73 25.46
N VAL A 266 -1.79 -9.03 25.71
CA VAL A 266 -1.86 -9.59 27.05
C VAL A 266 -0.52 -10.22 27.41
N LYS A 267 0.02 -9.85 28.58
CA LYS A 267 1.29 -10.38 29.07
C LYS A 267 1.18 -11.87 29.38
N ARG A 268 2.18 -12.66 28.94
CA ARG A 268 2.27 -14.10 29.15
C ARG A 268 3.52 -14.46 29.93
N GLU A 269 3.41 -15.51 30.75
CA GLU A 269 4.55 -16.07 31.48
C GLU A 269 5.34 -17.07 30.65
N VAL A 270 4.69 -17.77 29.74
CA VAL A 270 5.31 -18.71 28.82
C VAL A 270 4.56 -18.71 27.49
N ALA A 271 5.30 -18.83 26.39
CA ALA A 271 4.77 -19.07 25.05
C ALA A 271 5.49 -20.28 24.45
N GLY A 272 4.78 -21.06 23.64
CA GLY A 272 5.28 -22.30 23.07
C GLY A 272 5.25 -22.34 21.55
N ALA A 273 5.74 -23.44 20.99
CA ALA A 273 5.72 -23.69 19.54
C ALA A 273 4.29 -23.48 18.96
N GLY A 274 4.18 -22.73 17.88
CA GLY A 274 2.93 -22.35 17.23
C GLY A 274 2.38 -20.99 17.67
N ASP A 275 2.77 -20.45 18.81
CA ASP A 275 2.29 -19.15 19.27
C ASP A 275 2.85 -18.00 18.41
N VAL A 276 1.98 -17.03 18.10
CA VAL A 276 2.36 -15.73 17.52
C VAL A 276 2.43 -14.72 18.68
N VAL A 277 3.62 -14.19 18.93
CA VAL A 277 3.90 -13.36 20.11
C VAL A 277 4.68 -12.10 19.77
N ALA A 278 4.58 -11.10 20.66
CA ALA A 278 5.44 -9.94 20.68
C ALA A 278 6.39 -10.00 21.89
N VAL A 279 7.69 -9.86 21.67
CA VAL A 279 8.75 -10.05 22.66
C VAL A 279 9.57 -8.77 22.80
N SER A 280 9.74 -8.27 24.04
CA SER A 280 10.59 -7.11 24.35
C SER A 280 11.97 -7.52 24.87
N GLY A 281 12.86 -6.56 25.06
CA GLY A 281 14.19 -6.76 25.64
C GLY A 281 15.35 -6.75 24.62
N MET A 282 15.05 -6.56 23.34
CA MET A 282 16.03 -6.59 22.24
C MET A 282 15.97 -5.30 21.42
N PRO A 283 16.68 -4.22 21.81
CA PRO A 283 16.56 -2.91 21.14
C PRO A 283 17.06 -2.88 19.71
N GLU A 284 17.96 -3.81 19.36
CA GLU A 284 18.57 -3.89 18.02
C GLU A 284 17.98 -4.98 17.13
N VAL A 285 16.92 -5.69 17.60
CA VAL A 285 16.29 -6.75 16.81
C VAL A 285 15.79 -6.22 15.48
N GLN A 286 15.96 -7.03 14.42
CA GLN A 286 15.52 -6.70 13.06
C GLN A 286 14.58 -7.78 12.53
N ILE A 287 13.81 -7.41 11.51
CA ILE A 287 12.98 -8.37 10.78
C ILE A 287 13.92 -9.38 10.08
N GLY A 288 13.56 -10.66 10.15
CA GLY A 288 14.39 -11.76 9.62
C GLY A 288 15.39 -12.32 10.62
N ASP A 289 15.58 -11.70 11.79
CA ASP A 289 16.40 -12.28 12.85
C ASP A 289 15.72 -13.55 13.39
N THR A 290 16.55 -14.53 13.81
CA THR A 290 16.07 -15.70 14.54
C THR A 290 16.43 -15.56 16.02
N LEU A 291 15.42 -15.70 16.88
CA LEU A 291 15.64 -15.86 18.32
C LEU A 291 15.74 -17.37 18.60
N ALA A 292 16.91 -17.80 19.05
CA ALA A 292 17.24 -19.21 19.17
C ALA A 292 17.64 -19.58 20.62
N ASP A 293 17.66 -20.87 20.88
CA ASP A 293 18.21 -21.43 22.12
C ASP A 293 19.68 -21.04 22.29
N LEU A 294 20.08 -20.75 23.53
CA LEU A 294 21.44 -20.31 23.84
C LEU A 294 22.48 -21.37 23.63
N GLN A 295 22.16 -22.64 23.96
CA GLN A 295 23.10 -23.75 23.90
C GLN A 295 23.17 -24.41 22.51
N ASN A 296 22.04 -24.40 21.79
CA ASN A 296 21.95 -25.00 20.45
C ASN A 296 21.30 -24.01 19.46
N PRO A 297 21.98 -22.89 19.14
CA PRO A 297 21.42 -21.88 18.28
C PRO A 297 21.35 -22.38 16.82
N LYS A 298 20.13 -22.44 16.27
CA LYS A 298 19.88 -22.81 14.87
C LYS A 298 19.13 -21.68 14.18
N ALA A 299 19.71 -21.11 13.12
CA ALA A 299 19.05 -20.09 12.32
C ALA A 299 17.92 -20.69 11.49
N LEU A 300 16.82 -19.97 11.40
CA LEU A 300 15.76 -20.21 10.42
C LEU A 300 16.14 -19.56 9.08
N THR A 301 15.52 -20.02 8.00
CA THR A 301 15.69 -19.38 6.68
C THR A 301 15.30 -17.93 6.75
N ARG A 302 16.24 -17.05 6.39
CA ARG A 302 16.04 -15.62 6.44
C ARG A 302 14.99 -15.18 5.44
N ILE A 303 14.20 -14.20 5.80
CA ILE A 303 13.19 -13.60 4.93
C ILE A 303 13.92 -12.78 3.86
N SER A 304 13.78 -13.18 2.60
CA SER A 304 14.20 -12.36 1.46
C SER A 304 12.99 -11.55 0.97
N VAL A 305 13.15 -10.25 0.92
CA VAL A 305 12.12 -9.35 0.35
C VAL A 305 12.54 -9.01 -1.06
N GLU A 306 11.60 -9.06 -2.00
CA GLU A 306 11.87 -8.61 -3.37
C GLU A 306 12.39 -7.18 -3.38
N PRO A 307 13.36 -6.87 -4.24
CA PRO A 307 14.00 -5.58 -4.26
C PRO A 307 13.06 -4.45 -4.73
N PRO A 308 13.33 -3.19 -4.33
CA PRO A 308 12.52 -2.05 -4.72
C PRO A 308 12.51 -1.84 -6.23
N THR A 309 11.38 -1.36 -6.76
CA THR A 309 11.14 -1.12 -8.19
C THR A 309 11.19 0.36 -8.55
N ILE A 310 10.93 1.25 -7.58
CA ILE A 310 10.96 2.70 -7.78
C ILE A 310 11.87 3.38 -6.78
N LYS A 311 12.33 4.57 -7.12
CA LYS A 311 13.02 5.48 -6.23
C LYS A 311 12.48 6.89 -6.38
N VAL A 312 12.52 7.66 -5.28
CA VAL A 312 12.11 9.07 -5.24
C VAL A 312 13.12 9.86 -4.44
N ARG A 313 13.44 11.07 -4.90
CA ARG A 313 14.32 11.98 -4.17
C ARG A 313 13.53 12.83 -3.19
N PHE A 314 13.95 12.81 -1.95
CA PHE A 314 13.49 13.71 -0.90
C PHE A 314 14.49 14.84 -0.73
N TYR A 315 14.01 16.07 -0.71
CA TYR A 315 14.79 17.29 -0.60
C TYR A 315 14.48 17.99 0.71
N VAL A 316 15.46 18.60 1.33
CA VAL A 316 15.19 19.62 2.35
C VAL A 316 14.41 20.75 1.70
N ASN A 317 13.32 21.22 2.34
CA ASN A 317 12.52 22.31 1.78
C ASN A 317 13.34 23.60 1.73
N SER A 318 13.56 24.11 0.52
CA SER A 318 14.26 25.36 0.23
C SER A 318 13.38 26.39 -0.47
N SER A 319 12.06 26.24 -0.37
CA SER A 319 11.11 27.19 -0.97
C SER A 319 11.10 28.53 -0.21
N PRO A 320 10.60 29.62 -0.80
CA PRO A 320 10.39 30.87 -0.09
C PRO A 320 9.43 30.79 1.11
N PHE A 321 8.67 29.69 1.21
CA PHE A 321 7.75 29.45 2.33
C PHE A 321 8.29 28.44 3.36
N ALA A 322 9.54 27.97 3.21
CA ALA A 322 10.15 27.03 4.13
C ALA A 322 10.17 27.55 5.58
N GLY A 323 9.83 26.68 6.54
CA GLY A 323 9.83 27.00 7.97
C GLY A 323 8.60 27.77 8.46
N LYS A 324 7.59 28.02 7.60
CA LYS A 324 6.35 28.70 8.03
C LYS A 324 5.36 27.75 8.73
N ALA A 325 5.35 26.48 8.39
CA ALA A 325 4.32 25.52 8.82
C ALA A 325 4.89 24.32 9.61
N GLY A 326 6.01 23.75 9.19
CA GLY A 326 6.56 22.53 9.79
C GLY A 326 7.56 22.78 10.91
N LYS A 327 7.68 21.77 11.78
CA LYS A 327 8.65 21.76 12.91
C LYS A 327 9.98 21.12 12.52
N PHE A 328 9.96 20.14 11.61
CA PHE A 328 11.10 19.31 11.23
C PHE A 328 11.45 19.55 9.75
N LEU A 329 12.49 20.32 9.47
CA LEU A 329 12.86 20.76 8.11
C LEU A 329 14.35 20.62 7.79
N THR A 330 15.18 20.09 8.70
CA THR A 330 16.63 19.94 8.46
C THR A 330 16.95 18.55 7.88
N SER A 331 18.11 18.44 7.17
CA SER A 331 18.61 17.17 6.66
C SER A 331 18.80 16.14 7.77
N ARG A 332 19.19 16.56 8.99
CA ARG A 332 19.28 15.68 10.15
C ARG A 332 17.94 15.09 10.54
N HIS A 333 16.88 15.89 10.60
CA HIS A 333 15.53 15.40 10.93
C HIS A 333 15.02 14.39 9.90
N LEU A 334 15.25 14.64 8.60
CA LEU A 334 14.87 13.72 7.54
C LEU A 334 15.62 12.40 7.65
N ARG A 335 16.95 12.46 7.86
CA ARG A 335 17.79 11.27 8.04
C ARG A 335 17.32 10.41 9.22
N GLU A 336 17.15 11.00 10.40
CA GLU A 336 16.67 10.29 11.60
C GLU A 336 15.30 9.62 11.36
N ARG A 337 14.43 10.28 10.58
CA ARG A 337 13.13 9.74 10.22
C ARG A 337 13.24 8.55 9.26
N PHE A 338 14.10 8.63 8.23
CA PHE A 338 14.33 7.53 7.29
C PHE A 338 15.02 6.34 7.95
N GLU A 339 15.97 6.57 8.85
CA GLU A 339 16.58 5.51 9.64
C GLU A 339 15.55 4.77 10.50
N ARG A 340 14.63 5.51 11.12
CA ARG A 340 13.52 4.94 11.89
C ARG A 340 12.63 4.07 11.00
N GLU A 341 12.27 4.55 9.80
CA GLU A 341 11.47 3.80 8.84
C GLU A 341 12.17 2.53 8.36
N GLY A 342 13.43 2.63 7.93
CA GLY A 342 14.21 1.50 7.42
C GLY A 342 14.43 0.39 8.44
N ARG A 343 14.35 0.69 9.75
CA ARG A 343 14.42 -0.33 10.81
C ARG A 343 13.14 -1.16 10.91
N GLY A 344 12.00 -0.59 10.52
CA GLY A 344 10.68 -1.24 10.60
C GLY A 344 10.18 -1.79 9.27
N ASN A 345 10.72 -1.34 8.15
CA ASN A 345 10.24 -1.66 6.81
C ASN A 345 11.38 -2.13 5.90
N LEU A 346 11.49 -3.45 5.70
CA LEU A 346 12.51 -4.03 4.82
C LEU A 346 12.30 -3.74 3.32
N ALA A 347 11.07 -3.41 2.92
CA ALA A 347 10.75 -3.10 1.54
C ALA A 347 11.17 -1.68 1.15
N MET A 348 11.58 -0.87 2.14
CA MET A 348 12.04 0.49 1.95
C MET A 348 13.52 0.64 2.30
N ARG A 349 14.25 1.30 1.44
CA ARG A 349 15.67 1.62 1.64
C ARG A 349 15.89 3.09 1.35
N PHE A 350 16.82 3.73 2.04
CA PHE A 350 17.25 5.07 1.73
C PHE A 350 18.77 5.11 1.54
N GLU A 351 19.22 6.03 0.70
CA GLU A 351 20.62 6.27 0.41
C GLU A 351 20.91 7.78 0.42
N ASP A 352 22.09 8.14 0.90
CA ASP A 352 22.60 9.49 0.78
C ASP A 352 23.01 9.76 -0.68
N THR A 353 22.86 11.00 -1.10
CA THR A 353 23.37 11.44 -2.40
C THR A 353 24.63 12.31 -2.22
N ASP A 354 25.26 12.68 -3.33
CA ASP A 354 26.41 13.64 -3.31
C ASP A 354 26.01 15.01 -2.72
N LYS A 355 24.72 15.29 -2.58
CA LYS A 355 24.18 16.52 -2.00
C LYS A 355 23.65 16.25 -0.60
N PRO A 356 24.14 16.95 0.45
CA PRO A 356 23.77 16.68 1.84
C PRO A 356 22.28 16.92 2.16
N ASP A 357 21.58 17.67 1.31
CA ASP A 357 20.17 18.03 1.47
C ASP A 357 19.21 17.18 0.62
N VAL A 358 19.73 16.09 0.02
CA VAL A 358 18.95 15.21 -0.87
C VAL A 358 19.17 13.75 -0.49
N PHE A 359 18.09 13.03 -0.32
CA PHE A 359 18.07 11.59 -0.03
C PHE A 359 17.36 10.85 -1.14
N GLU A 360 17.86 9.68 -1.55
CA GLU A 360 17.13 8.76 -2.41
C GLU A 360 16.42 7.71 -1.55
N VAL A 361 15.11 7.64 -1.68
CA VAL A 361 14.27 6.66 -0.99
C VAL A 361 13.74 5.67 -2.03
N TYR A 362 13.95 4.40 -1.77
CA TYR A 362 13.58 3.29 -2.64
C TYR A 362 12.37 2.56 -2.04
N GLY A 363 11.41 2.19 -2.88
CA GLY A 363 10.20 1.47 -2.51
C GLY A 363 9.69 0.56 -3.61
N ARG A 364 8.67 -0.24 -3.32
CA ARG A 364 8.07 -1.16 -4.31
C ARG A 364 7.04 -0.49 -5.21
N GLY A 365 6.42 0.60 -4.77
CA GLY A 365 5.40 1.32 -5.53
C GLY A 365 5.18 2.75 -5.04
N GLU A 366 4.41 3.50 -5.83
CA GLU A 366 4.12 4.92 -5.53
C GLU A 366 3.30 5.09 -4.26
N MET A 367 2.40 4.16 -3.96
CA MET A 367 1.56 4.21 -2.77
C MET A 367 2.40 4.13 -1.49
N MET A 368 3.44 3.28 -1.46
CA MET A 368 4.35 3.19 -0.31
C MET A 368 5.05 4.52 -0.05
N ILE A 369 5.54 5.18 -1.10
CA ILE A 369 6.21 6.50 -0.99
C ILE A 369 5.21 7.57 -0.57
N SER A 370 3.99 7.57 -1.12
CA SER A 370 2.96 8.55 -0.77
C SER A 370 2.48 8.41 0.68
N ILE A 371 2.39 7.19 1.19
CA ILE A 371 2.05 6.91 2.60
C ILE A 371 3.16 7.40 3.53
N LEU A 372 4.44 7.12 3.21
CA LEU A 372 5.56 7.67 3.97
C LEU A 372 5.51 9.20 4.00
N ALA A 373 5.34 9.83 2.83
CA ALA A 373 5.28 11.29 2.71
C ALA A 373 4.08 11.88 3.49
N GLU A 374 2.91 11.26 3.42
CA GLU A 374 1.72 11.71 4.16
C GLU A 374 1.89 11.51 5.69
N THR A 375 2.50 10.40 6.11
CA THR A 375 2.81 10.17 7.53
C THR A 375 3.77 11.23 8.05
N MET A 376 4.84 11.52 7.31
CA MET A 376 5.81 12.58 7.67
C MET A 376 5.13 13.96 7.70
N ARG A 377 4.23 14.26 6.76
CA ARG A 377 3.46 15.50 6.75
C ARG A 377 2.65 15.67 8.03
N ARG A 378 1.95 14.61 8.47
CA ARG A 378 1.17 14.61 9.73
C ARG A 378 2.04 14.67 10.98
N GLU A 379 3.23 14.11 10.93
CA GLU A 379 4.24 14.23 12.00
C GLU A 379 4.83 15.66 12.11
N GLY A 380 4.54 16.56 11.16
CA GLY A 380 4.98 17.96 11.17
C GLY A 380 6.28 18.23 10.42
N TYR A 381 6.67 17.36 9.48
CA TYR A 381 7.82 17.56 8.61
C TYR A 381 7.49 18.49 7.43
N GLU A 382 8.48 19.29 7.03
CA GLU A 382 8.52 19.99 5.74
C GLU A 382 9.63 19.43 4.87
N PHE A 383 9.30 19.08 3.62
CA PHE A 383 10.28 18.54 2.68
C PHE A 383 9.82 18.72 1.23
N GLY A 384 10.72 18.53 0.29
CA GLY A 384 10.44 18.45 -1.12
C GLY A 384 10.42 16.99 -1.59
N LEU A 385 9.53 16.64 -2.51
CA LEU A 385 9.46 15.33 -3.12
C LEU A 385 9.66 15.45 -4.63
N GLY A 386 10.61 14.69 -5.17
CA GLY A 386 10.92 14.67 -6.59
C GLY A 386 10.02 13.68 -7.35
N SER A 387 10.14 13.72 -8.66
CA SER A 387 9.44 12.80 -9.56
C SER A 387 9.91 11.35 -9.33
N PRO A 388 9.00 10.35 -9.23
CA PRO A 388 9.36 8.95 -9.11
C PRO A 388 10.17 8.47 -10.32
N GLU A 389 11.20 7.69 -10.08
CA GLU A 389 12.04 7.06 -11.11
C GLU A 389 12.03 5.54 -10.92
N VAL A 390 11.99 4.77 -12.00
CA VAL A 390 12.11 3.31 -11.91
C VAL A 390 13.56 2.90 -11.69
N VAL A 391 13.76 1.84 -10.91
CA VAL A 391 15.07 1.26 -10.66
C VAL A 391 15.44 0.35 -11.83
N VAL A 392 16.35 0.82 -12.67
CA VAL A 392 16.87 0.06 -13.82
C VAL A 392 17.97 -0.89 -13.35
N ARG A 393 17.96 -2.12 -13.86
CA ARG A 393 18.93 -3.17 -13.53
C ARG A 393 19.49 -3.81 -14.79
N THR A 394 20.59 -4.50 -14.64
CA THR A 394 21.12 -5.39 -15.69
C THR A 394 20.65 -6.81 -15.39
N VAL A 395 19.82 -7.37 -16.26
CA VAL A 395 19.33 -8.75 -16.21
C VAL A 395 19.90 -9.46 -17.44
N ASP A 396 20.61 -10.54 -17.24
CA ASP A 396 21.26 -11.32 -18.30
C ASP A 396 22.10 -10.47 -19.28
N GLY A 397 22.80 -9.44 -18.74
CA GLY A 397 23.61 -8.52 -19.53
C GLY A 397 22.84 -7.42 -20.26
N VAL A 398 21.52 -7.40 -20.19
CA VAL A 398 20.64 -6.41 -20.83
C VAL A 398 20.15 -5.40 -19.79
N LYS A 399 20.29 -4.11 -20.10
CA LYS A 399 19.69 -3.03 -19.30
C LYS A 399 18.17 -3.17 -19.31
N SER A 400 17.56 -3.42 -18.16
CA SER A 400 16.15 -3.77 -18.01
C SER A 400 15.46 -2.90 -16.98
N GLU A 401 14.17 -2.68 -17.17
CA GLU A 401 13.30 -1.92 -16.28
C GLU A 401 12.16 -2.80 -15.75
N PRO A 402 11.61 -2.51 -14.55
CA PRO A 402 10.51 -3.29 -14.01
C PRO A 402 9.26 -3.17 -14.89
N SER A 403 8.52 -4.27 -14.98
CA SER A 403 7.26 -4.36 -15.73
C SER A 403 6.13 -4.87 -14.84
N GLU A 404 4.92 -4.48 -15.16
CA GLU A 404 3.71 -4.86 -14.47
C GLU A 404 2.73 -5.55 -15.42
N ARG A 405 2.09 -6.61 -14.92
CA ARG A 405 0.89 -7.16 -15.52
C ARG A 405 -0.28 -6.31 -15.09
N VAL A 406 -0.94 -5.70 -16.04
CA VAL A 406 -2.10 -4.83 -15.84
C VAL A 406 -3.34 -5.57 -16.32
N VAL A 407 -4.31 -5.72 -15.43
CA VAL A 407 -5.62 -6.29 -15.73
C VAL A 407 -6.66 -5.19 -15.66
N ILE A 408 -7.40 -5.03 -16.72
CA ILE A 408 -8.36 -3.94 -16.90
C ILE A 408 -9.71 -4.52 -17.25
N ASP A 409 -10.73 -4.16 -16.46
CA ASP A 409 -12.13 -4.49 -16.72
C ASP A 409 -12.87 -3.21 -17.13
N VAL A 410 -13.32 -3.14 -18.37
CA VAL A 410 -14.01 -1.96 -18.93
C VAL A 410 -15.25 -2.35 -19.73
N PRO A 411 -16.25 -1.45 -19.84
CA PRO A 411 -17.27 -1.56 -20.88
C PRO A 411 -16.62 -1.64 -22.28
N GLU A 412 -17.20 -2.45 -23.17
CA GLU A 412 -16.66 -2.68 -24.52
C GLU A 412 -16.39 -1.41 -25.31
N GLU A 413 -17.20 -0.35 -25.10
CA GLU A 413 -17.03 0.95 -25.75
C GLU A 413 -15.67 1.62 -25.47
N PHE A 414 -15.01 1.30 -24.34
CA PHE A 414 -13.72 1.89 -23.94
C PHE A 414 -12.52 1.02 -24.31
N VAL A 415 -12.71 -0.22 -24.77
CA VAL A 415 -11.63 -1.15 -25.13
C VAL A 415 -10.63 -0.51 -26.09
N GLY A 416 -11.12 0.12 -27.17
CA GLY A 416 -10.27 0.78 -28.16
C GLY A 416 -9.45 1.94 -27.57
N THR A 417 -10.07 2.79 -26.75
CA THR A 417 -9.41 3.93 -26.12
C THR A 417 -8.31 3.49 -25.15
N VAL A 418 -8.59 2.46 -24.33
CA VAL A 418 -7.63 1.92 -23.36
C VAL A 418 -6.47 1.23 -24.07
N THR A 419 -6.76 0.39 -25.08
CA THR A 419 -5.74 -0.31 -25.86
C THR A 419 -4.80 0.67 -26.57
N GLN A 420 -5.33 1.71 -27.18
CA GLN A 420 -4.53 2.76 -27.81
C GLN A 420 -3.66 3.48 -26.77
N SER A 421 -4.24 3.88 -25.65
CA SER A 421 -3.54 4.64 -24.60
C SER A 421 -2.39 3.84 -23.99
N LEU A 422 -2.57 2.54 -23.72
CA LEU A 422 -1.51 1.68 -23.21
C LEU A 422 -0.48 1.33 -24.29
N GLY A 423 -0.89 1.18 -25.55
CA GLY A 423 0.02 0.97 -26.68
C GLY A 423 0.98 2.16 -26.85
N GLU A 424 0.50 3.41 -26.76
CA GLU A 424 1.34 4.63 -26.77
C GLU A 424 2.34 4.63 -25.58
N ARG A 425 1.99 3.99 -24.48
CA ARG A 425 2.81 3.82 -23.28
C ARG A 425 3.66 2.55 -23.29
N ARG A 426 3.85 1.93 -24.46
CA ARG A 426 4.64 0.70 -24.67
C ARG A 426 4.07 -0.54 -23.98
N GLY A 427 2.80 -0.53 -23.63
CA GLY A 427 2.09 -1.71 -23.17
C GLY A 427 1.91 -2.72 -24.30
N ARG A 428 2.17 -3.99 -24.01
CA ARG A 428 1.88 -5.12 -24.91
C ARG A 428 0.64 -5.84 -24.39
N MET A 429 -0.39 -5.91 -25.20
CA MET A 429 -1.58 -6.69 -24.90
C MET A 429 -1.23 -8.18 -24.95
N ASP A 430 -1.59 -8.91 -23.90
CA ASP A 430 -1.35 -10.34 -23.75
C ASP A 430 -2.62 -11.15 -24.00
N LYS A 431 -3.72 -10.78 -23.35
CA LYS A 431 -5.01 -11.47 -23.45
C LYS A 431 -6.17 -10.48 -23.47
N MET A 432 -7.27 -10.91 -24.08
CA MET A 432 -8.55 -10.20 -24.00
C MET A 432 -9.67 -11.23 -23.89
N HIS A 433 -10.53 -11.05 -22.91
CA HIS A 433 -11.70 -11.90 -22.65
C HIS A 433 -12.95 -11.02 -22.62
N ASN A 434 -14.02 -11.49 -23.26
CA ASN A 434 -15.33 -10.88 -23.11
C ASN A 434 -15.99 -11.49 -21.86
N LEU A 435 -16.33 -10.65 -20.87
CA LEU A 435 -16.99 -11.07 -19.63
C LEU A 435 -18.50 -11.22 -19.75
N GLY A 436 -19.08 -10.93 -20.94
CA GLY A 436 -20.52 -10.80 -21.10
C GLY A 436 -21.04 -9.44 -20.59
N PHE A 437 -22.35 -9.21 -20.74
CA PHE A 437 -23.04 -7.98 -20.31
C PHE A 437 -22.39 -6.67 -20.80
N GLY A 438 -21.71 -6.70 -21.97
CA GLY A 438 -21.04 -5.52 -22.56
C GLY A 438 -19.75 -5.09 -21.84
N ARG A 439 -19.09 -6.00 -21.13
CA ARG A 439 -17.79 -5.76 -20.47
C ARG A 439 -16.70 -6.68 -21.02
N ALA A 440 -15.49 -6.15 -21.07
CA ALA A 440 -14.29 -6.90 -21.50
C ALA A 440 -13.19 -6.78 -20.43
N ARG A 441 -12.47 -7.87 -20.22
CA ARG A 441 -11.22 -7.94 -19.45
C ARG A 441 -10.04 -7.97 -20.40
N ILE A 442 -9.07 -7.08 -20.19
CA ILE A 442 -7.88 -6.96 -21.02
C ILE A 442 -6.65 -7.07 -20.14
N GLU A 443 -5.70 -7.90 -20.53
CA GLU A 443 -4.42 -8.04 -19.85
C GLU A 443 -3.30 -7.43 -20.68
N PHE A 444 -2.47 -6.61 -20.04
CA PHE A 444 -1.28 -6.00 -20.63
C PHE A 444 -0.05 -6.29 -19.80
N VAL A 445 1.10 -6.37 -20.46
CA VAL A 445 2.42 -6.23 -19.82
C VAL A 445 2.95 -4.84 -20.16
N VAL A 446 3.17 -4.02 -19.13
CA VAL A 446 3.49 -2.59 -19.27
C VAL A 446 4.73 -2.26 -18.44
N PRO A 447 5.71 -1.49 -18.94
CA PRO A 447 6.80 -0.98 -18.11
C PRO A 447 6.24 -0.14 -16.94
N SER A 448 6.70 -0.39 -15.69
CA SER A 448 6.14 0.28 -14.49
C SER A 448 6.14 1.81 -14.60
N ARG A 449 7.18 2.40 -15.21
CA ARG A 449 7.23 3.87 -15.43
C ARG A 449 6.11 4.40 -16.33
N ALA A 450 5.54 3.56 -17.19
CA ALA A 450 4.46 3.95 -18.10
C ALA A 450 3.10 4.04 -17.39
N LEU A 451 2.98 3.41 -16.21
CA LEU A 451 1.79 3.46 -15.37
C LEU A 451 1.76 4.67 -14.45
N ILE A 452 2.91 5.33 -14.25
CA ILE A 452 2.99 6.58 -13.46
C ILE A 452 2.06 7.62 -14.09
N GLY A 453 1.08 8.10 -13.31
CA GLY A 453 0.07 9.05 -13.76
C GLY A 453 -0.99 8.50 -14.74
N TYR A 454 -0.95 7.21 -15.05
CA TYR A 454 -1.95 6.60 -15.96
C TYR A 454 -3.30 6.38 -15.28
N ARG A 455 -3.33 6.12 -13.97
CA ARG A 455 -4.56 5.78 -13.25
C ARG A 455 -5.60 6.90 -13.34
N SER A 456 -5.21 8.15 -13.12
CA SER A 456 -6.11 9.31 -13.25
C SER A 456 -6.59 9.50 -14.69
N GLN A 457 -5.70 9.32 -15.67
CA GLN A 457 -6.05 9.39 -17.08
C GLN A 457 -7.05 8.28 -17.45
N PHE A 458 -6.82 7.06 -17.00
CA PHE A 458 -7.68 5.90 -17.23
C PHE A 458 -9.10 6.11 -16.67
N LEU A 459 -9.22 6.58 -15.42
CA LEU A 459 -10.52 6.90 -14.82
C LEU A 459 -11.28 7.96 -15.61
N THR A 460 -10.58 8.98 -16.11
CA THR A 460 -11.17 10.02 -16.96
C THR A 460 -11.63 9.44 -18.30
N GLN A 461 -10.80 8.63 -18.96
CA GLN A 461 -11.10 8.01 -20.25
C GLN A 461 -12.26 7.04 -20.19
N THR A 462 -12.39 6.31 -19.08
CA THR A 462 -13.46 5.32 -18.84
C THR A 462 -14.66 5.90 -18.08
N ARG A 463 -14.70 7.21 -17.86
CA ARG A 463 -15.75 7.90 -17.08
C ARG A 463 -15.98 7.29 -15.70
N GLY A 464 -14.91 6.77 -15.09
CA GLY A 464 -14.96 6.09 -13.79
C GLY A 464 -15.55 4.66 -13.82
N MET A 465 -15.93 4.13 -14.99
CA MET A 465 -16.54 2.80 -15.13
C MET A 465 -15.52 1.67 -15.28
N GLY A 466 -14.24 1.98 -15.47
CA GLY A 466 -13.16 1.00 -15.61
C GLY A 466 -12.52 0.66 -14.27
N LEU A 467 -12.12 -0.60 -14.12
CA LEU A 467 -11.28 -1.09 -13.04
C LEU A 467 -9.88 -1.36 -13.61
N LEU A 468 -8.84 -0.87 -12.94
CA LEU A 468 -7.45 -1.08 -13.32
C LEU A 468 -6.68 -1.61 -12.13
N ASN A 469 -6.11 -2.79 -12.29
CA ASN A 469 -5.25 -3.44 -11.32
C ASN A 469 -3.90 -3.76 -11.96
N SER A 470 -2.82 -3.57 -11.22
CA SER A 470 -1.47 -3.91 -11.68
C SER A 470 -0.70 -4.73 -10.65
N LEU A 471 0.22 -5.54 -11.14
CA LEU A 471 1.09 -6.39 -10.34
C LEU A 471 2.46 -6.46 -11.00
N HIS A 472 3.53 -6.32 -10.20
CA HIS A 472 4.89 -6.53 -10.69
C HIS A 472 5.05 -7.95 -11.23
N GLU A 473 5.51 -8.07 -12.50
CA GLU A 473 5.66 -9.37 -13.17
C GLU A 473 7.14 -9.74 -13.39
N GLY A 474 8.01 -8.75 -13.45
CA GLY A 474 9.42 -8.97 -13.70
C GLY A 474 10.10 -7.78 -14.36
N TYR A 475 11.03 -8.05 -15.24
CA TYR A 475 11.83 -7.02 -15.92
C TYR A 475 11.74 -7.17 -17.44
N VAL A 476 11.65 -6.05 -18.13
CA VAL A 476 11.67 -5.95 -19.61
C VAL A 476 12.86 -5.09 -20.05
N PRO A 477 13.40 -5.28 -21.28
CA PRO A 477 14.46 -4.43 -21.78
C PRO A 477 14.08 -2.95 -21.73
N TYR A 478 15.02 -2.10 -21.29
CA TYR A 478 14.78 -0.66 -21.17
C TYR A 478 14.55 -0.03 -22.55
N GLY A 479 13.35 0.46 -22.76
CA GLY A 479 12.91 0.98 -24.05
C GLY A 479 13.32 2.42 -24.38
N GLY A 480 14.24 3.07 -23.61
CA GLY A 480 14.64 4.48 -23.81
C GLY A 480 13.73 5.49 -23.09
N PRO A 481 13.95 6.79 -23.24
CA PRO A 481 13.17 7.83 -22.55
C PRO A 481 11.68 7.78 -22.91
N MET A 482 10.83 8.24 -21.99
CA MET A 482 9.37 8.31 -22.16
C MET A 482 8.87 9.62 -21.56
N LEU A 483 7.98 10.28 -22.26
CA LEU A 483 7.29 11.47 -21.76
C LEU A 483 6.27 11.07 -20.69
N ARG A 484 6.27 11.76 -19.56
CA ARG A 484 5.32 11.54 -18.46
C ARG A 484 4.02 12.29 -18.68
N ARG A 485 4.12 13.57 -19.01
CA ARG A 485 2.98 14.49 -19.15
C ARG A 485 3.00 15.15 -20.52
N LYS A 486 1.86 15.11 -21.22
CA LYS A 486 1.67 15.76 -22.53
C LYS A 486 1.44 17.28 -22.40
N SER A 487 0.91 17.73 -21.24
CA SER A 487 0.62 19.14 -20.92
C SER A 487 1.82 19.83 -20.28
N GLY A 488 1.94 21.14 -20.42
CA GLY A 488 2.90 21.97 -19.72
C GLY A 488 2.37 22.43 -18.36
N ALA A 489 3.15 23.29 -17.69
CA ALA A 489 2.78 23.94 -16.44
C ALA A 489 2.54 25.44 -16.62
N LEU A 490 1.57 25.99 -15.88
CA LEU A 490 1.42 27.42 -15.66
C LEU A 490 2.24 27.79 -14.41
N VAL A 491 3.29 28.59 -14.59
CA VAL A 491 4.25 28.87 -13.53
C VAL A 491 4.20 30.34 -13.15
N SER A 492 4.17 30.65 -11.86
CA SER A 492 4.19 32.03 -11.39
C SER A 492 5.54 32.69 -11.70
N ASP A 493 5.50 33.89 -12.30
CA ASP A 493 6.68 34.71 -12.60
C ASP A 493 7.10 35.63 -11.44
N ARG A 494 6.33 35.62 -10.33
CA ARG A 494 6.54 36.50 -9.18
C ARG A 494 5.97 35.97 -7.88
N THR A 495 6.40 36.60 -6.79
CA THR A 495 5.83 36.40 -5.46
C THR A 495 4.71 37.42 -5.21
N GLY A 496 3.61 36.98 -4.59
CA GLY A 496 2.46 37.82 -4.23
C GLY A 496 1.21 37.03 -3.93
N THR A 497 0.07 37.71 -3.89
CA THR A 497 -1.25 37.10 -3.63
C THR A 497 -2.05 37.02 -4.92
N CYS A 498 -2.63 35.86 -5.19
CA CYS A 498 -3.49 35.63 -6.36
C CYS A 498 -4.73 36.53 -6.34
N THR A 499 -5.06 37.16 -7.47
CA THR A 499 -6.25 37.98 -7.61
C THR A 499 -7.31 37.26 -8.46
N GLN A 500 -8.59 37.48 -8.16
CA GLN A 500 -9.68 36.95 -8.94
C GLN A 500 -9.61 37.39 -10.42
N TYR A 501 -9.23 38.67 -10.64
CA TYR A 501 -9.06 39.23 -11.97
C TYR A 501 -8.00 38.48 -12.79
N ALA A 502 -6.84 38.22 -12.21
CA ALA A 502 -5.77 37.50 -12.91
C ALA A 502 -6.18 36.06 -13.23
N LEU A 503 -6.73 35.35 -12.25
CA LEU A 503 -7.12 33.95 -12.43
C LEU A 503 -8.18 33.80 -13.51
N PHE A 504 -9.20 34.68 -13.55
CA PHE A 504 -10.23 34.65 -14.57
C PHE A 504 -9.67 34.79 -15.99
N HIS A 505 -8.68 35.63 -16.19
CA HIS A 505 -8.02 35.79 -17.50
C HIS A 505 -7.02 34.67 -17.85
N LEU A 506 -6.61 33.86 -16.87
CA LEU A 506 -5.70 32.73 -17.04
C LEU A 506 -6.43 31.41 -17.27
N GLU A 507 -7.66 31.24 -16.82
CA GLU A 507 -8.47 30.02 -17.02
C GLU A 507 -8.53 29.53 -18.47
N PRO A 508 -8.65 30.37 -19.52
CA PRO A 508 -8.63 29.88 -20.89
C PRO A 508 -7.30 29.22 -21.31
N ARG A 509 -6.23 29.41 -20.56
CA ARG A 509 -4.91 28.83 -20.81
C ARG A 509 -4.69 27.48 -20.18
N GLY A 510 -5.51 27.12 -19.16
CA GLY A 510 -5.37 25.86 -18.46
C GLY A 510 -6.16 25.77 -17.17
N ARG A 511 -5.99 24.66 -16.48
CA ARG A 511 -6.67 24.39 -15.20
C ARG A 511 -5.85 24.94 -14.05
N MET A 512 -6.45 25.73 -13.19
CA MET A 512 -5.77 26.36 -12.06
C MET A 512 -5.71 25.43 -10.83
N PHE A 513 -4.61 25.55 -10.05
CA PHE A 513 -4.39 24.84 -8.77
C PHE A 513 -4.54 25.76 -7.56
N VAL A 514 -4.69 27.04 -7.79
CA VAL A 514 -4.77 28.09 -6.76
C VAL A 514 -6.08 28.85 -6.83
N SER A 515 -6.54 29.32 -5.68
CA SER A 515 -7.70 30.20 -5.51
C SER A 515 -7.29 31.65 -5.38
N PRO A 516 -8.22 32.61 -5.58
CA PRO A 516 -8.01 33.99 -5.13
C PRO A 516 -7.58 34.02 -3.67
N THR A 517 -6.73 34.95 -3.30
CA THR A 517 -6.12 35.14 -1.96
C THR A 517 -4.99 34.19 -1.60
N ASN A 518 -4.76 33.10 -2.37
CA ASN A 518 -3.61 32.25 -2.12
C ASN A 518 -2.30 33.00 -2.35
N GLU A 519 -1.33 32.83 -1.44
CA GLU A 519 0.03 33.31 -1.62
C GLU A 519 0.78 32.41 -2.60
N VAL A 520 1.53 33.00 -3.52
CA VAL A 520 2.36 32.31 -4.50
C VAL A 520 3.75 32.95 -4.52
N TYR A 521 4.72 32.21 -5.02
CA TYR A 521 6.09 32.70 -5.22
C TYR A 521 6.58 32.39 -6.63
N GLU A 522 7.63 33.10 -7.07
CA GLU A 522 8.26 32.85 -8.37
C GLU A 522 8.71 31.41 -8.50
N GLY A 523 8.34 30.73 -9.59
CA GLY A 523 8.63 29.32 -9.81
C GLY A 523 7.61 28.33 -9.25
N MET A 524 6.58 28.78 -8.53
CA MET A 524 5.47 27.92 -8.09
C MET A 524 4.59 27.57 -9.29
N VAL A 525 4.24 26.29 -9.44
CA VAL A 525 3.28 25.82 -10.45
C VAL A 525 1.88 26.09 -9.92
N VAL A 526 1.17 26.95 -10.62
CA VAL A 526 -0.17 27.44 -10.22
C VAL A 526 -1.29 26.89 -11.10
N GLY A 527 -0.97 26.05 -12.09
CA GLY A 527 -1.93 25.39 -12.96
C GLY A 527 -1.29 24.47 -13.98
N GLU A 528 -2.13 23.69 -14.65
CA GLU A 528 -1.80 22.85 -15.80
C GLU A 528 -2.08 23.63 -17.09
N HIS A 529 -1.09 23.69 -17.99
CA HIS A 529 -1.24 24.39 -19.28
C HIS A 529 -1.87 23.48 -20.33
N ASN A 530 -2.78 24.01 -21.14
CA ASN A 530 -3.43 23.27 -22.23
C ASN A 530 -2.48 22.91 -23.40
N ARG A 531 -1.24 23.41 -23.40
CA ARG A 531 -0.21 23.14 -24.41
C ARG A 531 0.96 22.38 -23.80
N PRO A 532 1.79 21.68 -24.60
CA PRO A 532 2.94 20.92 -24.10
C PRO A 532 4.03 21.75 -23.42
N SER A 533 4.12 23.05 -23.73
CA SER A 533 5.13 23.95 -23.20
C SER A 533 4.70 24.60 -21.89
N ASP A 534 5.68 24.84 -21.00
CA ASP A 534 5.45 25.65 -19.80
C ASP A 534 5.22 27.11 -20.17
N LEU A 535 4.43 27.79 -19.34
CA LEU A 535 4.10 29.19 -19.52
C LEU A 535 4.26 29.96 -18.20
N ASP A 536 5.17 30.94 -18.20
CA ASP A 536 5.31 31.88 -17.09
C ASP A 536 4.14 32.90 -17.11
N ILE A 537 3.47 33.04 -15.98
CA ILE A 537 2.26 33.86 -15.84
C ILE A 537 2.31 34.72 -14.58
N ASN A 538 1.54 35.80 -14.60
CA ASN A 538 1.33 36.66 -13.45
C ASN A 538 -0.04 36.42 -12.81
N PRO A 539 -0.15 35.59 -11.75
CA PRO A 539 -1.41 35.33 -11.07
C PRO A 539 -1.83 36.43 -10.07
N CYS A 540 -0.93 37.41 -9.83
CA CYS A 540 -1.13 38.50 -8.87
C CYS A 540 -1.56 39.83 -9.52
N LYS A 541 -1.90 39.82 -10.82
CA LYS A 541 -2.23 41.05 -11.55
C LYS A 541 -3.56 41.63 -11.07
N GLU A 542 -3.51 42.87 -10.58
CA GLU A 542 -4.69 43.60 -10.19
C GLU A 542 -5.41 44.28 -11.38
N LYS A 543 -6.72 44.48 -11.27
CA LYS A 543 -7.50 45.26 -12.22
C LYS A 543 -7.03 46.72 -12.12
N LYS A 544 -6.52 47.30 -13.21
CA LYS A 544 -6.20 48.73 -13.22
C LYS A 544 -7.52 49.52 -13.07
N LEU A 545 -7.59 50.35 -12.06
CA LEU A 545 -8.70 51.31 -11.90
C LEU A 545 -8.58 52.34 -13.02
N SER A 546 -9.39 52.21 -14.05
CA SER A 546 -9.56 53.28 -15.06
C SER A 546 -10.59 54.29 -14.57
N ASN A 547 -10.26 55.58 -14.61
CA ASN A 547 -11.13 56.68 -14.21
C ASN A 547 -12.30 56.92 -15.19
N VAL A 548 -12.60 56.04 -16.11
CA VAL A 548 -13.71 56.13 -17.05
C VAL A 548 -14.94 55.52 -16.42
N ARG A 549 -15.96 56.32 -16.16
CA ARG A 549 -17.32 55.91 -15.76
C ARG A 549 -18.01 55.17 -16.93
N GLU A 550 -17.52 54.00 -17.31
CA GLU A 550 -18.34 53.07 -18.07
C GLU A 550 -19.19 52.27 -17.08
N LYS A 551 -20.49 52.62 -17.06
CA LYS A 551 -21.58 51.84 -16.44
C LYS A 551 -21.81 50.52 -17.21
N ASN A 552 -20.80 49.75 -17.48
CA ASN A 552 -20.96 48.44 -18.07
C ASN A 552 -20.51 47.39 -17.05
N LYS A 553 -21.55 46.74 -16.51
CA LYS A 553 -21.58 45.41 -15.91
C LYS A 553 -20.23 44.98 -15.32
N ASP A 554 -20.15 45.03 -14.00
CA ASP A 554 -19.31 44.06 -13.29
C ASP A 554 -19.84 42.67 -13.71
N GLU A 555 -19.29 42.09 -14.77
CA GLU A 555 -19.49 40.69 -15.08
C GLU A 555 -19.08 39.94 -13.84
N ASN A 556 -19.99 39.15 -13.27
CA ASN A 556 -19.68 38.24 -12.19
C ASN A 556 -18.57 37.32 -12.71
N MET A 557 -17.33 37.56 -12.30
CA MET A 557 -16.17 36.71 -12.63
C MET A 557 -16.32 35.39 -11.85
N LEU A 558 -17.07 34.45 -12.42
CA LEU A 558 -17.20 33.13 -11.87
C LEU A 558 -15.95 32.35 -12.26
N LEU A 559 -15.21 31.86 -11.27
CA LEU A 559 -14.06 31.00 -11.46
C LEU A 559 -14.47 29.53 -11.32
N ALA A 560 -13.86 28.66 -12.13
CA ALA A 560 -13.95 27.23 -11.93
C ALA A 560 -13.26 26.85 -10.60
N ASN A 561 -13.70 25.75 -10.00
CA ASN A 561 -13.05 25.24 -8.80
C ASN A 561 -11.61 24.82 -9.12
N PRO A 562 -10.61 25.26 -8.34
CA PRO A 562 -9.23 24.86 -8.54
C PRO A 562 -9.05 23.37 -8.26
N THR A 563 -8.11 22.75 -8.94
CA THR A 563 -7.69 21.38 -8.62
C THR A 563 -6.77 21.40 -7.41
N VAL A 564 -7.22 20.80 -6.30
CA VAL A 564 -6.39 20.62 -5.11
C VAL A 564 -5.66 19.28 -5.22
N HIS A 565 -4.34 19.31 -5.18
CA HIS A 565 -3.52 18.10 -5.22
C HIS A 565 -3.39 17.46 -3.84
N THR A 566 -3.61 16.15 -3.78
CA THR A 566 -3.07 15.28 -2.74
C THR A 566 -1.62 14.93 -3.09
N ILE A 567 -0.90 14.26 -2.18
CA ILE A 567 0.48 13.82 -2.48
C ILE A 567 0.48 12.87 -3.67
N GLU A 568 -0.48 11.96 -3.77
CA GLU A 568 -0.62 11.01 -4.87
C GLU A 568 -0.83 11.73 -6.21
N THR A 569 -1.84 12.58 -6.28
CA THR A 569 -2.15 13.31 -7.53
C THR A 569 -1.04 14.27 -7.92
N ALA A 570 -0.27 14.77 -6.96
CA ALA A 570 0.91 15.58 -7.23
C ALA A 570 2.07 14.73 -7.79
N LEU A 571 2.30 13.51 -7.26
CA LEU A 571 3.29 12.55 -7.77
C LEU A 571 2.98 12.09 -9.19
N GLU A 572 1.70 11.90 -9.51
CA GLU A 572 1.24 11.57 -10.86
C GLU A 572 1.47 12.73 -11.84
N PHE A 573 1.26 13.98 -11.39
CA PHE A 573 1.36 15.18 -12.23
C PHE A 573 2.80 15.64 -12.49
N ILE A 574 3.68 15.55 -11.47
CA ILE A 574 5.01 16.14 -11.47
C ILE A 574 5.93 15.61 -12.58
N ASP A 575 6.67 16.51 -13.24
CA ASP A 575 7.71 16.19 -14.22
C ASP A 575 9.12 16.24 -13.59
N GLN A 576 10.14 15.87 -14.37
CA GLN A 576 11.53 15.74 -13.89
C GLN A 576 12.15 17.06 -13.39
N ASP A 577 11.74 18.20 -13.92
CA ASP A 577 12.21 19.54 -13.55
C ASP A 577 11.41 20.20 -12.43
N GLU A 578 10.47 19.45 -11.82
CA GLU A 578 9.57 19.92 -10.78
C GLU A 578 9.87 19.24 -9.43
N ILE A 579 9.35 19.81 -8.36
CA ILE A 579 9.41 19.30 -6.97
C ILE A 579 8.05 19.57 -6.33
N ILE A 580 7.52 18.58 -5.62
CA ILE A 580 6.37 18.77 -4.75
C ILE A 580 6.89 19.31 -3.42
N GLU A 581 6.42 20.46 -3.02
CA GLU A 581 6.65 21.03 -1.69
C GLU A 581 5.56 20.53 -0.76
N ILE A 582 5.94 19.77 0.26
CA ILE A 582 5.05 19.20 1.26
C ILE A 582 5.28 19.88 2.59
N THR A 583 4.19 20.43 3.13
CA THR A 583 4.15 21.05 4.46
C THR A 583 2.95 20.48 5.21
N PRO A 584 2.88 20.57 6.55
CA PRO A 584 1.71 20.14 7.31
C PRO A 584 0.38 20.70 6.76
N ASP A 585 0.39 21.94 6.28
CA ASP A 585 -0.81 22.68 5.87
C ASP A 585 -1.13 22.56 4.38
N ALA A 586 -0.13 22.26 3.51
CA ALA A 586 -0.33 22.33 2.08
C ALA A 586 0.62 21.42 1.28
N VAL A 587 0.12 20.97 0.12
CA VAL A 587 0.88 20.33 -0.95
C VAL A 587 0.92 21.28 -2.14
N ARG A 588 2.12 21.69 -2.56
CA ARG A 588 2.34 22.62 -3.68
C ARG A 588 3.33 22.02 -4.66
N ILE A 589 3.25 22.42 -5.91
CA ILE A 589 4.22 22.01 -6.94
C ILE A 589 5.05 23.24 -7.31
N ARG A 590 6.35 23.07 -7.48
CA ARG A 590 7.26 24.12 -7.92
C ARG A 590 8.31 23.63 -8.89
N LYS A 591 8.87 24.52 -9.68
CA LYS A 591 10.05 24.21 -10.49
C LYS A 591 11.31 24.05 -9.60
N LYS A 592 12.25 23.19 -10.01
CA LYS A 592 13.55 23.05 -9.36
C LYS A 592 14.34 24.37 -9.38
N VAL A 593 14.30 25.05 -10.55
CA VAL A 593 14.88 26.38 -10.73
C VAL A 593 13.73 27.38 -10.63
N LEU A 594 13.71 28.18 -9.56
CA LEU A 594 12.62 29.12 -9.30
C LEU A 594 12.65 30.32 -10.25
N ASN A 595 13.83 30.87 -10.53
CA ASN A 595 13.97 32.04 -11.38
C ASN A 595 13.63 31.76 -12.84
N CYS A 596 12.65 32.49 -13.38
CA CYS A 596 12.13 32.30 -14.75
C CYS A 596 13.19 32.51 -15.83
N GLY A 597 14.15 33.42 -15.63
CA GLY A 597 15.24 33.70 -16.57
C GLY A 597 16.30 32.60 -16.64
N GLN A 598 16.39 31.73 -15.64
CA GLN A 598 17.39 30.66 -15.54
C GLN A 598 16.82 29.28 -15.87
N ARG A 599 15.50 29.15 -16.04
CA ARG A 599 14.86 27.89 -16.37
C ARG A 599 15.15 27.46 -17.79
N PRO A 600 15.55 26.19 -18.04
CA PRO A 600 15.61 25.68 -19.39
C PRO A 600 14.19 25.69 -19.99
N LYS A 601 14.03 26.25 -21.17
CA LYS A 601 12.75 26.21 -21.87
C LYS A 601 12.48 24.79 -22.36
N ARG A 602 11.34 24.24 -22.00
CA ARG A 602 10.84 22.98 -22.55
C ARG A 602 10.50 23.24 -24.02
N THR A 603 11.35 22.79 -24.92
CA THR A 603 11.13 22.89 -26.37
C THR A 603 10.40 21.65 -26.86
N GLU A 604 9.60 21.78 -27.92
CA GLU A 604 8.87 20.65 -28.54
C GLU A 604 9.81 19.52 -28.99
N GLU A 605 11.09 19.82 -29.27
CA GLU A 605 12.14 18.86 -29.63
C GLU A 605 12.63 17.98 -28.46
N SER A 606 12.42 18.36 -27.21
CA SER A 606 12.70 17.50 -26.04
C SER A 606 11.59 16.46 -25.82
N SER A 607 10.62 16.41 -26.71
CA SER A 607 9.41 15.58 -26.67
C SER A 607 9.42 14.41 -27.65
N SER A 608 10.49 14.25 -28.42
CA SER A 608 10.66 13.15 -29.43
C SER A 608 11.54 12.02 -28.93
#